data_9b32e4d643290aa798b0794c2aa4a711
#
_entry.id   9b32e4d643290aa798b0794c2aa4a711
#
_cell.length_a   1.000
_cell.length_b   1.000
_cell.length_c   1.000
_cell.angle_alpha   90.00
_cell.angle_beta   90.00
_cell.angle_gamma   90.00
#
_symmetry.space_group_name_H-M   'P 1'
#
loop_
_entity.id
_entity.type
_entity.pdbx_description
1 polymer ?
#
loop_
_entity_poly.entity_id
_entity_poly.type
_entity_poly.pdbx_seq_one_letter_code
_entity_poly.pdbx_strand_id
1 'polypeptide(L)'
;MRVLLINRSDSTGGAAVVTFRLMEALRKEGVDARMLVVEKLTDSPYVKKAAPLWRARIPFLLERLKVFLKNGFNRDTLFKIDLGSDGIPILRHPWVKEADIICLNWVNQGMVSLKDIHKLRKKGKRIVWTMHDMWNMTGICHHAGNCSQYTTNLCRRCPLLDVKHARSRCAIDTLNAKSFAYFDDPYNPDIHFVAVSNWLFDCALHSDLLRRSVHCLHVIPNAFPFPENPTPRQPHKSGDNYTLLFGAARLDDPIKGLPILIAATHALKENHPDLASRLKIKTFGNVKFPESLSGFGIDHEHLGMIRGSEALRKTYESGDILLSTSLYETLPGTLVEAQAYGCLPVAFSSGGQSDIIINGRTGILIPFRENLRGRVNLEGVGVDDIRKAGEDFAEAIAKAVHLLEADSDIIDRMSISARDNFSSKMVARKYIDLFNSMLKHPS
;
A
#
# COMPACT_ATOMS: atom_id res chain seq x y z
N MET A 1 -1.77 9.34 26.92
CA MET A 1 -2.43 8.39 25.99
C MET A 1 -1.42 7.33 25.56
N ARG A 2 -1.76 6.05 25.78
CA ARG A 2 -0.95 4.88 25.40
C ARG A 2 -1.57 4.23 24.17
N VAL A 3 -0.84 4.23 23.07
CA VAL A 3 -1.28 3.68 21.79
C VAL A 3 -0.44 2.45 21.45
N LEU A 4 -1.09 1.32 21.21
CA LEU A 4 -0.44 0.10 20.78
C LEU A 4 -0.73 -0.19 19.32
N LEU A 5 0.28 -0.07 18.46
CA LEU A 5 0.19 -0.48 17.08
C LEU A 5 0.46 -1.99 16.98
N ILE A 6 -0.35 -2.70 16.21
CA ILE A 6 -0.20 -4.15 16.01
C ILE A 6 -0.04 -4.42 14.51
N ASN A 7 1.07 -5.05 14.14
CA ASN A 7 1.37 -5.43 12.76
C ASN A 7 2.18 -6.74 12.73
N ARG A 8 2.20 -7.46 11.62
CA ARG A 8 2.92 -8.73 11.54
C ARG A 8 4.44 -8.57 11.67
N SER A 9 5.03 -7.56 11.04
CA SER A 9 6.46 -7.24 11.09
C SER A 9 6.64 -5.75 11.35
N ASP A 10 7.82 -5.34 11.80
CA ASP A 10 8.21 -3.93 11.96
C ASP A 10 8.99 -3.36 10.75
N SER A 11 9.36 -4.21 9.77
CA SER A 11 10.12 -3.74 8.59
C SER A 11 9.87 -4.50 7.30
N THR A 12 9.28 -5.71 7.35
CA THR A 12 9.05 -6.52 6.14
C THR A 12 7.74 -6.14 5.46
N GLY A 13 7.82 -5.54 4.27
CA GLY A 13 6.69 -5.13 3.45
C GLY A 13 6.20 -3.71 3.74
N GLY A 14 5.42 -3.16 2.80
CA GLY A 14 4.97 -1.76 2.84
C GLY A 14 4.20 -1.40 4.11
N ALA A 15 3.22 -2.21 4.50
CA ALA A 15 2.43 -1.99 5.72
C ALA A 15 3.30 -1.96 7.00
N ALA A 16 4.34 -2.80 7.08
CA ALA A 16 5.25 -2.83 8.22
C ALA A 16 6.05 -1.52 8.34
N VAL A 17 6.66 -1.10 7.24
CA VAL A 17 7.46 0.13 7.19
C VAL A 17 6.63 1.36 7.58
N VAL A 18 5.42 1.51 7.01
CA VAL A 18 4.58 2.69 7.31
C VAL A 18 3.98 2.63 8.71
N THR A 19 3.69 1.43 9.27
CA THR A 19 3.26 1.28 10.67
C THR A 19 4.37 1.67 11.63
N PHE A 20 5.61 1.27 11.36
CA PHE A 20 6.77 1.67 12.16
C PHE A 20 6.99 3.18 12.08
N ARG A 21 6.94 3.78 10.89
CA ARG A 21 7.02 5.24 10.69
C ARG A 21 5.92 5.99 11.46
N LEU A 22 4.70 5.47 11.48
CA LEU A 22 3.60 6.05 12.25
C LEU A 22 3.87 5.98 13.76
N MET A 23 4.37 4.85 14.28
CA MET A 23 4.76 4.73 15.69
C MET A 23 5.80 5.80 16.06
N GLU A 24 6.86 5.94 15.27
CA GLU A 24 7.90 6.93 15.49
C GLU A 24 7.35 8.38 15.42
N ALA A 25 6.45 8.64 14.46
CA ALA A 25 5.81 9.94 14.31
C ALA A 25 4.94 10.31 15.52
N LEU A 26 4.12 9.38 15.99
CA LEU A 26 3.30 9.55 17.21
C LEU A 26 4.16 9.82 18.45
N ARG A 27 5.29 9.12 18.56
CA ARG A 27 6.23 9.33 19.67
C ARG A 27 6.87 10.72 19.64
N LYS A 28 7.24 11.21 18.46
CA LYS A 28 7.77 12.57 18.29
C LYS A 28 6.76 13.65 18.69
N GLU A 29 5.47 13.39 18.52
CA GLU A 29 4.38 14.27 18.98
C GLU A 29 3.93 13.99 20.44
N GLY A 30 4.73 13.26 21.23
CA GLY A 30 4.51 13.07 22.68
C GLY A 30 3.55 11.95 23.08
N VAL A 31 3.14 11.09 22.15
CA VAL A 31 2.28 9.93 22.46
C VAL A 31 3.13 8.75 22.94
N ASP A 32 2.73 8.04 24.01
CA ASP A 32 3.35 6.75 24.38
C ASP A 32 2.90 5.67 23.39
N ALA A 33 3.48 5.70 22.17
CA ALA A 33 3.23 4.75 21.12
C ALA A 33 4.23 3.59 21.17
N ARG A 34 3.71 2.36 21.09
CA ARG A 34 4.49 1.11 21.09
C ARG A 34 3.99 0.20 19.99
N MET A 35 4.81 -0.75 19.54
CA MET A 35 4.45 -1.66 18.48
C MET A 35 4.63 -3.12 18.89
N LEU A 36 3.62 -3.95 18.59
CA LEU A 36 3.62 -5.39 18.86
C LEU A 36 3.61 -6.15 17.54
N VAL A 37 4.61 -7.01 17.35
CA VAL A 37 4.84 -7.71 16.09
C VAL A 37 5.10 -9.21 16.27
N VAL A 38 4.96 -9.99 15.20
CA VAL A 38 5.46 -11.38 15.14
C VAL A 38 6.96 -11.37 14.87
N GLU A 39 7.36 -10.63 13.83
CA GLU A 39 8.75 -10.52 13.37
C GLU A 39 9.32 -9.18 13.76
N LYS A 40 10.17 -9.15 14.79
CA LYS A 40 10.92 -7.97 15.17
C LYS A 40 12.29 -8.04 14.50
N LEU A 41 12.57 -7.08 13.62
CA LEU A 41 13.81 -6.96 12.85
C LEU A 41 14.57 -5.66 13.16
N THR A 42 13.91 -4.67 13.76
CA THR A 42 14.55 -3.45 14.25
C THR A 42 15.02 -3.56 15.69
N ASP A 43 15.99 -2.73 16.08
CA ASP A 43 16.49 -2.68 17.46
C ASP A 43 15.68 -1.74 18.36
N SER A 44 14.56 -1.18 17.86
CA SER A 44 13.75 -0.24 18.61
C SER A 44 13.28 -0.82 19.95
N PRO A 45 13.49 -0.12 21.09
CA PRO A 45 13.00 -0.54 22.40
C PRO A 45 11.48 -0.47 22.52
N TYR A 46 10.83 0.25 21.61
CA TYR A 46 9.38 0.43 21.56
C TYR A 46 8.65 -0.63 20.75
N VAL A 47 9.40 -1.61 20.23
CA VAL A 47 8.86 -2.78 19.51
C VAL A 47 9.10 -4.03 20.32
N LYS A 48 8.06 -4.87 20.49
CA LYS A 48 8.15 -6.18 21.12
C LYS A 48 7.52 -7.27 20.26
N LYS A 49 8.02 -8.51 20.45
CA LYS A 49 7.39 -9.70 19.88
C LYS A 49 6.11 -10.05 20.64
N ALA A 50 5.01 -10.32 19.92
CA ALA A 50 3.74 -10.76 20.50
C ALA A 50 3.83 -12.14 21.19
N ALA A 51 4.70 -13.00 20.67
CA ALA A 51 4.99 -14.31 21.21
C ALA A 51 6.37 -14.80 20.72
N PRO A 52 6.97 -15.83 21.36
CA PRO A 52 8.10 -16.53 20.78
C PRO A 52 7.77 -17.07 19.38
N LEU A 53 8.74 -17.09 18.48
CA LEU A 53 8.54 -17.41 17.06
C LEU A 53 7.86 -18.76 16.84
N TRP A 54 8.23 -19.78 17.62
CA TRP A 54 7.64 -21.10 17.51
C TRP A 54 6.13 -21.13 17.85
N ARG A 55 5.68 -20.30 18.82
CA ARG A 55 4.25 -20.13 19.14
C ARG A 55 3.52 -19.36 18.06
N ALA A 56 4.15 -18.37 17.47
CA ALA A 56 3.56 -17.57 16.38
C ALA A 56 3.42 -18.37 15.07
N ARG A 57 4.26 -19.39 14.86
CA ARG A 57 4.16 -20.26 13.67
C ARG A 57 2.93 -21.16 13.69
N ILE A 58 2.43 -21.54 14.86
CA ILE A 58 1.27 -22.47 14.97
C ILE A 58 0.02 -21.86 14.33
N PRO A 59 -0.49 -20.68 14.73
CA PRO A 59 -1.68 -20.09 14.10
C PRO A 59 -1.45 -19.78 12.62
N PHE A 60 -0.25 -19.39 12.22
CA PHE A 60 0.09 -19.19 10.81
C PHE A 60 -0.09 -20.48 9.99
N LEU A 61 0.50 -21.60 10.45
CA LEU A 61 0.40 -22.88 9.75
C LEU A 61 -1.04 -23.41 9.74
N LEU A 62 -1.77 -23.27 10.84
CA LEU A 62 -3.17 -23.67 10.93
C LEU A 62 -4.04 -22.88 9.95
N GLU A 63 -3.85 -21.58 9.87
CA GLU A 63 -4.61 -20.75 8.92
C GLU A 63 -4.26 -21.09 7.48
N ARG A 64 -2.97 -21.26 7.13
CA ARG A 64 -2.56 -21.69 5.78
C ARG A 64 -3.11 -23.06 5.41
N LEU A 65 -3.12 -24.01 6.35
CA LEU A 65 -3.75 -25.32 6.14
C LEU A 65 -5.26 -25.18 5.87
N LYS A 66 -5.97 -24.38 6.68
CA LYS A 66 -7.41 -24.13 6.45
C LYS A 66 -7.68 -23.47 5.11
N VAL A 67 -6.86 -22.49 4.72
CA VAL A 67 -6.94 -21.87 3.39
C VAL A 67 -6.75 -22.92 2.30
N PHE A 68 -5.69 -23.74 2.40
CA PHE A 68 -5.38 -24.78 1.41
C PHE A 68 -6.49 -25.82 1.26
N LEU A 69 -7.10 -26.25 2.36
CA LEU A 69 -8.24 -27.17 2.32
C LEU A 69 -9.51 -26.53 1.73
N LYS A 70 -9.76 -25.24 2.01
CA LYS A 70 -10.97 -24.54 1.58
C LYS A 70 -10.90 -23.96 0.16
N ASN A 71 -9.68 -23.73 -0.36
CA ASN A 71 -9.49 -23.21 -1.73
C ASN A 71 -9.28 -24.32 -2.78
N GLY A 72 -9.59 -25.58 -2.44
CA GLY A 72 -9.45 -26.70 -3.36
C GLY A 72 -8.03 -27.15 -3.61
N PHE A 73 -7.14 -27.05 -2.61
CA PHE A 73 -5.72 -27.40 -2.68
C PHE A 73 -4.90 -26.55 -3.66
N ASN A 74 -5.43 -25.38 -4.02
CA ASN A 74 -4.75 -24.45 -4.93
C ASN A 74 -3.61 -23.71 -4.20
N ARG A 75 -2.37 -23.85 -4.70
CA ARG A 75 -1.18 -23.20 -4.15
C ARG A 75 -1.05 -21.73 -4.58
N ASP A 76 -1.57 -21.36 -5.75
CA ASP A 76 -1.41 -20.01 -6.32
C ASP A 76 -2.21 -18.96 -5.56
N THR A 77 -3.29 -19.36 -4.90
CA THR A 77 -4.11 -18.45 -4.08
C THR A 77 -3.80 -18.54 -2.59
N LEU A 78 -2.90 -19.44 -2.16
CA LEU A 78 -2.61 -19.71 -0.75
C LEU A 78 -2.23 -18.47 0.06
N PHE A 79 -1.56 -17.49 -0.54
CA PHE A 79 -1.14 -16.23 0.09
C PHE A 79 -1.91 -15.00 -0.42
N LYS A 80 -2.86 -15.19 -1.35
CA LYS A 80 -3.72 -14.11 -1.86
C LYS A 80 -4.98 -13.92 -1.01
N ILE A 81 -5.28 -14.87 -0.12
CA ILE A 81 -6.49 -14.89 0.71
C ILE A 81 -6.17 -15.18 2.18
N ASP A 82 -6.95 -14.61 3.08
CA ASP A 82 -6.88 -14.83 4.52
C ASP A 82 -8.28 -14.99 5.12
N LEU A 83 -8.41 -15.93 6.08
CA LEU A 83 -9.67 -16.21 6.76
C LEU A 83 -9.80 -15.47 8.10
N GLY A 84 -8.68 -15.03 8.70
CA GLY A 84 -8.66 -14.42 10.04
C GLY A 84 -9.15 -15.37 11.13
N SER A 85 -9.05 -16.69 10.90
CA SER A 85 -9.61 -17.70 11.80
C SER A 85 -8.72 -18.02 12.99
N ASP A 86 -7.42 -17.79 12.86
CA ASP A 86 -6.41 -18.15 13.84
C ASP A 86 -5.56 -16.92 14.21
N GLY A 87 -5.07 -16.89 15.45
CA GLY A 87 -4.27 -15.78 15.94
C GLY A 87 -3.44 -16.14 17.16
N ILE A 88 -2.42 -15.33 17.40
CA ILE A 88 -1.62 -15.39 18.63
C ILE A 88 -2.50 -14.89 19.78
N PRO A 89 -2.43 -15.46 21.01
CA PRO A 89 -3.25 -15.02 22.14
C PRO A 89 -2.80 -13.67 22.72
N ILE A 90 -2.91 -12.59 21.92
CA ILE A 90 -2.43 -11.23 22.25
C ILE A 90 -3.13 -10.60 23.45
N LEU A 91 -4.38 -10.99 23.77
CA LEU A 91 -5.16 -10.40 24.87
C LEU A 91 -4.47 -10.52 26.25
N ARG A 92 -3.55 -11.48 26.42
CA ARG A 92 -2.79 -11.67 27.65
C ARG A 92 -1.55 -10.79 27.74
N HIS A 93 -1.12 -10.19 26.62
CA HIS A 93 0.09 -9.38 26.56
C HIS A 93 -0.09 -8.09 27.40
N PRO A 94 0.89 -7.72 28.27
CA PRO A 94 0.77 -6.53 29.14
C PRO A 94 0.46 -5.27 28.37
N TRP A 95 1.14 -5.00 27.24
CA TRP A 95 0.92 -3.82 26.44
C TRP A 95 -0.50 -3.73 25.86
N VAL A 96 -1.15 -4.87 25.54
CA VAL A 96 -2.56 -4.91 25.10
C VAL A 96 -3.49 -4.54 26.25
N LYS A 97 -3.18 -4.99 27.47
CA LYS A 97 -3.97 -4.64 28.67
C LYS A 97 -3.86 -3.16 29.00
N GLU A 98 -2.64 -2.60 28.92
CA GLU A 98 -2.31 -1.21 29.27
C GLU A 98 -2.77 -0.19 28.23
N ALA A 99 -2.93 -0.58 26.97
CA ALA A 99 -3.26 0.32 25.88
C ALA A 99 -4.62 0.99 26.07
N ASP A 100 -4.67 2.31 25.91
CA ASP A 100 -5.89 3.10 25.84
C ASP A 100 -6.53 2.96 24.46
N ILE A 101 -5.69 2.86 23.41
CA ILE A 101 -6.10 2.63 22.02
C ILE A 101 -5.24 1.52 21.40
N ILE A 102 -5.88 0.63 20.65
CA ILE A 102 -5.24 -0.40 19.85
C ILE A 102 -5.37 -0.03 18.38
N CYS A 103 -4.25 0.22 17.72
CA CYS A 103 -4.18 0.52 16.29
C CYS A 103 -3.77 -0.75 15.53
N LEU A 104 -4.76 -1.43 14.93
CA LEU A 104 -4.52 -2.59 14.08
C LEU A 104 -4.05 -2.11 12.70
N ASN A 105 -3.09 -2.83 12.13
CA ASN A 105 -2.57 -2.58 10.79
C ASN A 105 -2.72 -3.85 9.94
N TRP A 106 -1.65 -4.42 9.42
CA TRP A 106 -1.71 -5.69 8.72
C TRP A 106 -1.53 -6.85 9.71
N VAL A 107 -2.65 -7.41 10.18
CA VAL A 107 -2.71 -8.42 11.26
C VAL A 107 -3.07 -9.82 10.78
N ASN A 108 -2.99 -10.05 9.49
CA ASN A 108 -3.32 -11.30 8.81
C ASN A 108 -2.29 -12.41 9.04
N GLN A 109 -2.49 -13.55 8.40
CA GLN A 109 -1.60 -14.72 8.44
C GLN A 109 -1.34 -15.22 9.87
N GLY A 110 -2.40 -15.38 10.65
CA GLY A 110 -2.32 -15.97 11.98
C GLY A 110 -1.80 -15.04 13.07
N MET A 111 -1.77 -13.72 12.86
CA MET A 111 -1.36 -12.80 13.94
C MET A 111 -2.51 -12.47 14.89
N VAL A 112 -3.63 -11.95 14.38
CA VAL A 112 -4.82 -11.65 15.21
C VAL A 112 -6.03 -12.28 14.57
N SER A 113 -6.77 -13.10 15.31
CA SER A 113 -8.01 -13.69 14.82
C SER A 113 -9.20 -12.72 14.92
N LEU A 114 -10.21 -12.89 14.07
CA LEU A 114 -11.49 -12.17 14.18
C LEU A 114 -12.13 -12.37 15.56
N LYS A 115 -11.99 -13.57 16.12
CA LYS A 115 -12.44 -13.88 17.50
C LYS A 115 -11.73 -13.03 18.56
N ASP A 116 -10.44 -12.75 18.38
CA ASP A 116 -9.70 -11.93 19.33
C ASP A 116 -10.04 -10.44 19.17
N ILE A 117 -10.31 -9.96 17.95
CA ILE A 117 -10.84 -8.62 17.70
C ILE A 117 -12.19 -8.42 18.41
N HIS A 118 -13.11 -9.36 18.23
CA HIS A 118 -14.39 -9.36 18.96
C HIS A 118 -14.18 -9.31 20.50
N LYS A 119 -13.26 -10.12 21.05
CA LYS A 119 -12.97 -10.09 22.49
C LYS A 119 -12.33 -8.79 22.96
N LEU A 120 -11.50 -8.13 22.13
CA LEU A 120 -10.95 -6.80 22.43
C LEU A 120 -12.07 -5.77 22.58
N ARG A 121 -13.03 -5.75 21.65
CA ARG A 121 -14.23 -4.89 21.73
C ARG A 121 -15.03 -5.18 23.00
N LYS A 122 -15.37 -6.45 23.28
CA LYS A 122 -16.06 -6.84 24.53
C LYS A 122 -15.36 -6.43 25.82
N LYS A 123 -14.06 -6.18 25.76
CA LYS A 123 -13.27 -5.65 26.89
C LYS A 123 -13.24 -4.12 26.92
N GLY A 124 -14.04 -3.44 26.10
CA GLY A 124 -14.10 -2.00 26.02
C GLY A 124 -12.85 -1.36 25.40
N LYS A 125 -12.03 -2.14 24.65
CA LYS A 125 -10.84 -1.58 23.98
C LYS A 125 -11.27 -0.77 22.76
N ARG A 126 -10.79 0.48 22.68
CA ARG A 126 -10.94 1.34 21.51
C ARG A 126 -10.00 0.87 20.40
N ILE A 127 -10.54 0.60 19.22
CA ILE A 127 -9.78 0.04 18.10
C ILE A 127 -9.83 1.01 16.93
N VAL A 128 -8.65 1.38 16.43
CA VAL A 128 -8.46 1.98 15.11
C VAL A 128 -7.86 0.92 14.20
N TRP A 129 -8.39 0.73 13.00
CA TRP A 129 -7.83 -0.22 12.03
C TRP A 129 -7.42 0.48 10.76
N THR A 130 -6.12 0.66 10.58
CA THR A 130 -5.56 1.22 9.34
C THR A 130 -5.56 0.17 8.26
N MET A 131 -6.27 0.44 7.18
CA MET A 131 -6.43 -0.45 6.05
C MET A 131 -5.30 -0.20 5.04
N HIS A 132 -4.42 -1.18 4.87
CA HIS A 132 -3.34 -1.15 3.87
C HIS A 132 -3.69 -1.91 2.59
N ASP A 133 -4.79 -2.64 2.61
CA ASP A 133 -5.39 -3.38 1.50
C ASP A 133 -6.91 -3.48 1.68
N MET A 134 -7.57 -4.26 0.84
CA MET A 134 -9.03 -4.39 0.86
C MET A 134 -9.56 -5.51 1.79
N TRP A 135 -8.70 -6.22 2.51
CA TRP A 135 -9.14 -7.39 3.29
C TRP A 135 -10.25 -7.05 4.31
N ASN A 136 -10.20 -5.88 4.91
CA ASN A 136 -11.20 -5.45 5.91
C ASN A 136 -12.63 -5.41 5.36
N MET A 137 -12.80 -5.15 4.07
CA MET A 137 -14.08 -4.93 3.40
C MET A 137 -14.52 -6.06 2.48
N THR A 138 -13.62 -6.98 2.14
CA THR A 138 -13.89 -8.15 1.30
C THR A 138 -14.18 -9.40 2.14
N GLY A 139 -14.55 -10.52 1.50
CA GLY A 139 -14.66 -11.82 2.19
C GLY A 139 -13.29 -12.32 2.67
N ILE A 140 -12.39 -12.61 1.73
CA ILE A 140 -11.11 -13.27 2.00
C ILE A 140 -9.91 -12.66 1.30
N CYS A 141 -10.11 -11.83 0.27
CA CYS A 141 -9.03 -11.34 -0.59
C CYS A 141 -8.45 -10.02 -0.10
N HIS A 142 -7.14 -9.82 -0.34
CA HIS A 142 -6.44 -8.56 -0.07
C HIS A 142 -6.66 -7.53 -1.19
N HIS A 143 -6.91 -8.00 -2.42
CA HIS A 143 -7.16 -7.17 -3.60
C HIS A 143 -8.36 -7.73 -4.36
N ALA A 144 -9.40 -6.93 -4.55
CA ALA A 144 -10.59 -7.36 -5.25
C ALA A 144 -10.41 -7.42 -6.77
N GLY A 145 -9.47 -6.63 -7.31
CA GLY A 145 -9.31 -6.51 -8.75
C GLY A 145 -10.62 -6.08 -9.42
N ASN A 146 -11.04 -6.78 -10.47
CA ASN A 146 -12.32 -6.56 -11.16
C ASN A 146 -13.54 -7.16 -10.43
N CYS A 147 -13.35 -7.76 -9.25
CA CYS A 147 -14.45 -8.41 -8.54
C CYS A 147 -15.31 -7.39 -7.82
N SER A 148 -16.60 -7.30 -8.19
CA SER A 148 -17.60 -6.47 -7.51
C SER A 148 -18.41 -7.22 -6.43
N GLN A 149 -18.09 -8.49 -6.14
CA GLN A 149 -18.87 -9.30 -5.22
C GLN A 149 -18.92 -8.75 -3.78
N TYR A 150 -17.94 -7.96 -3.39
CA TYR A 150 -17.88 -7.34 -2.05
C TYR A 150 -18.79 -6.11 -1.91
N THR A 151 -19.32 -5.59 -3.02
CA THR A 151 -20.22 -4.41 -3.06
C THR A 151 -21.67 -4.77 -3.30
N THR A 152 -21.96 -5.93 -3.88
CA THR A 152 -23.31 -6.24 -4.39
C THR A 152 -23.84 -7.61 -3.98
N ASN A 153 -22.99 -8.52 -3.50
CA ASN A 153 -23.37 -9.92 -3.33
C ASN A 153 -22.70 -10.64 -2.16
N LEU A 154 -22.23 -9.89 -1.16
CA LEU A 154 -21.65 -10.44 0.09
C LEU A 154 -20.56 -11.50 -0.17
N CYS A 155 -19.78 -11.34 -1.24
CA CYS A 155 -18.72 -12.28 -1.65
C CYS A 155 -19.19 -13.74 -1.86
N ARG A 156 -20.44 -13.98 -2.25
CA ARG A 156 -21.01 -15.33 -2.41
C ARG A 156 -20.36 -16.14 -3.53
N ARG A 157 -19.86 -15.48 -4.58
CA ARG A 157 -19.21 -16.09 -5.74
C ARG A 157 -17.78 -15.56 -5.87
N CYS A 158 -16.87 -16.11 -5.07
CA CYS A 158 -15.48 -15.64 -5.04
C CYS A 158 -14.68 -16.19 -6.24
N PRO A 159 -14.14 -15.34 -7.12
CA PRO A 159 -13.36 -15.78 -8.28
C PRO A 159 -12.00 -16.39 -7.92
N LEU A 160 -11.50 -16.16 -6.69
CA LEU A 160 -10.24 -16.74 -6.21
C LEU A 160 -10.39 -18.18 -5.69
N LEU A 161 -11.63 -18.69 -5.58
CA LEU A 161 -11.89 -20.07 -5.20
C LEU A 161 -12.02 -20.92 -6.46
N ASP A 162 -11.41 -22.09 -6.45
CA ASP A 162 -11.48 -23.02 -7.60
C ASP A 162 -12.96 -23.33 -7.97
N VAL A 163 -13.29 -23.17 -9.23
CA VAL A 163 -14.65 -23.38 -9.78
C VAL A 163 -15.12 -24.82 -9.56
N LYS A 164 -14.23 -25.82 -9.54
CA LYS A 164 -14.55 -27.21 -9.22
C LYS A 164 -15.01 -27.41 -7.79
N HIS A 165 -14.62 -26.51 -6.89
CA HIS A 165 -15.01 -26.49 -5.48
C HIS A 165 -15.92 -25.29 -5.16
N ALA A 166 -16.69 -24.80 -6.14
CA ALA A 166 -17.62 -23.66 -6.01
C ALA A 166 -18.66 -23.78 -4.87
N ARG A 167 -18.68 -24.92 -4.16
CA ARG A 167 -19.44 -25.12 -2.92
C ARG A 167 -18.75 -24.58 -1.68
N SER A 168 -17.51 -24.09 -1.80
CA SER A 168 -16.83 -23.48 -0.65
C SER A 168 -17.46 -22.14 -0.30
N ARG A 169 -18.12 -22.10 0.83
CA ARG A 169 -18.72 -20.88 1.39
C ARG A 169 -17.71 -20.01 2.15
N CYS A 170 -16.41 -20.32 2.07
CA CYS A 170 -15.42 -19.69 2.96
C CYS A 170 -15.34 -18.17 2.82
N ALA A 171 -15.61 -17.60 1.63
CA ALA A 171 -15.61 -16.16 1.44
C ALA A 171 -16.77 -15.47 2.18
N ILE A 172 -17.99 -15.99 2.02
CA ILE A 172 -19.15 -15.44 2.74
C ILE A 172 -19.10 -15.78 4.24
N ASP A 173 -18.62 -16.96 4.62
CA ASP A 173 -18.49 -17.34 6.02
C ASP A 173 -17.48 -16.43 6.74
N THR A 174 -16.37 -16.07 6.08
CA THR A 174 -15.40 -15.11 6.61
C THR A 174 -15.99 -13.70 6.67
N LEU A 175 -16.77 -13.28 5.65
CA LEU A 175 -17.45 -11.99 5.67
C LEU A 175 -18.42 -11.90 6.86
N ASN A 176 -19.19 -12.97 7.12
CA ASN A 176 -20.09 -13.05 8.26
C ASN A 176 -19.33 -13.01 9.59
N ALA A 177 -18.18 -13.71 9.68
CA ALA A 177 -17.32 -13.66 10.85
C ALA A 177 -16.74 -12.25 11.08
N LYS A 178 -16.39 -11.51 10.02
CA LYS A 178 -16.01 -10.09 10.11
C LYS A 178 -17.18 -9.23 10.58
N SER A 179 -18.36 -9.39 9.99
CA SER A 179 -19.57 -8.67 10.40
C SER A 179 -19.84 -8.87 11.90
N PHE A 180 -19.74 -10.11 12.37
CA PHE A 180 -19.87 -10.42 13.79
C PHE A 180 -18.77 -9.75 14.63
N ALA A 181 -17.50 -9.89 14.22
CA ALA A 181 -16.38 -9.30 14.97
C ALA A 181 -16.43 -7.77 15.04
N TYR A 182 -17.00 -7.11 14.03
CA TYR A 182 -17.05 -5.65 13.92
C TYR A 182 -18.30 -5.04 14.54
N PHE A 183 -19.45 -5.73 14.50
CA PHE A 183 -20.76 -5.10 14.72
C PHE A 183 -21.74 -5.92 15.61
N ASP A 184 -21.32 -7.01 16.26
CA ASP A 184 -22.22 -7.93 16.96
C ASP A 184 -22.97 -7.30 18.14
N ASP A 185 -22.44 -6.25 18.72
CA ASP A 185 -22.99 -5.65 19.92
C ASP A 185 -22.89 -4.12 19.85
N PRO A 186 -24.02 -3.41 19.83
CA PRO A 186 -24.05 -1.95 19.77
C PRO A 186 -23.53 -1.27 21.05
N TYR A 187 -23.40 -2.01 22.16
CA TYR A 187 -22.83 -1.49 23.41
C TYR A 187 -21.29 -1.60 23.48
N ASN A 188 -20.67 -2.25 22.50
CA ASN A 188 -19.22 -2.28 22.41
C ASN A 188 -18.70 -1.09 21.61
N PRO A 189 -17.49 -0.59 21.92
CA PRO A 189 -16.88 0.49 21.13
C PRO A 189 -16.82 0.13 19.65
N ASP A 190 -17.15 1.07 18.79
CA ASP A 190 -17.02 0.93 17.35
C ASP A 190 -15.55 0.80 16.94
N ILE A 191 -15.32 0.06 15.86
CA ILE A 191 -14.01 0.05 15.21
C ILE A 191 -13.95 1.22 14.23
N HIS A 192 -13.00 2.12 14.45
CA HIS A 192 -12.71 3.18 13.48
C HIS A 192 -11.77 2.65 12.41
N PHE A 193 -12.20 2.65 11.16
CA PHE A 193 -11.41 2.21 10.02
C PHE A 193 -10.76 3.42 9.35
N VAL A 194 -9.45 3.36 9.14
CA VAL A 194 -8.68 4.41 8.46
C VAL A 194 -8.23 3.89 7.11
N ALA A 195 -8.77 4.47 6.05
CA ALA A 195 -8.28 4.27 4.68
C ALA A 195 -7.05 5.15 4.44
N VAL A 196 -6.00 4.59 3.82
CA VAL A 196 -4.77 5.34 3.54
C VAL A 196 -4.87 6.24 2.31
N SER A 197 -5.98 6.16 1.56
CA SER A 197 -6.28 6.98 0.38
C SER A 197 -7.79 7.20 0.24
N ASN A 198 -8.19 8.23 -0.49
CA ASN A 198 -9.60 8.46 -0.86
C ASN A 198 -10.14 7.30 -1.70
N TRP A 199 -9.30 6.78 -2.63
CA TRP A 199 -9.68 5.61 -3.41
C TRP A 199 -10.05 4.39 -2.52
N LEU A 200 -9.26 4.09 -1.49
CA LEU A 200 -9.54 2.98 -0.57
C LEU A 200 -10.75 3.26 0.33
N PHE A 201 -10.95 4.53 0.70
CA PHE A 201 -12.14 4.99 1.41
C PHE A 201 -13.41 4.76 0.57
N ASP A 202 -13.39 5.13 -0.71
CA ASP A 202 -14.50 4.91 -1.64
C ASP A 202 -14.81 3.42 -1.81
N CYS A 203 -13.78 2.58 -1.89
CA CYS A 203 -13.96 1.13 -1.89
C CYS A 203 -14.65 0.63 -0.60
N ALA A 204 -14.27 1.16 0.56
CA ALA A 204 -14.87 0.80 1.84
C ALA A 204 -16.31 1.29 1.95
N LEU A 205 -16.59 2.52 1.51
CA LEU A 205 -17.91 3.14 1.49
C LEU A 205 -18.91 2.34 0.64
N HIS A 206 -18.44 1.76 -0.46
CA HIS A 206 -19.28 0.96 -1.35
C HIS A 206 -19.34 -0.54 -0.97
N SER A 207 -18.55 -0.99 0.01
CA SER A 207 -18.57 -2.40 0.43
C SER A 207 -19.84 -2.76 1.22
N ASP A 208 -20.38 -3.96 0.99
CA ASP A 208 -21.52 -4.47 1.75
C ASP A 208 -21.28 -4.53 3.27
N LEU A 209 -20.01 -4.65 3.66
CA LEU A 209 -19.62 -4.78 5.05
C LEU A 209 -19.45 -3.41 5.74
N LEU A 210 -18.59 -2.53 5.20
CA LEU A 210 -18.17 -1.31 5.90
C LEU A 210 -19.09 -0.10 5.66
N ARG A 211 -19.92 -0.08 4.62
CA ARG A 211 -20.89 1.01 4.39
C ARG A 211 -21.84 1.25 5.58
N ARG A 212 -21.98 0.26 6.48
CA ARG A 212 -22.80 0.37 7.70
C ARG A 212 -22.16 1.25 8.76
N SER A 213 -20.86 1.50 8.67
CA SER A 213 -20.04 2.24 9.64
C SER A 213 -19.41 3.48 9.05
N VAL A 214 -20.14 4.18 8.16
CA VAL A 214 -19.63 5.38 7.48
C VAL A 214 -19.12 6.45 8.47
N HIS A 215 -19.76 6.58 9.62
CA HIS A 215 -19.37 7.51 10.70
C HIS A 215 -18.03 7.14 11.37
N CYS A 216 -17.58 5.90 11.19
CA CYS A 216 -16.29 5.39 11.68
C CYS A 216 -15.26 5.16 10.56
N LEU A 217 -15.53 5.63 9.33
CA LEU A 217 -14.59 5.60 8.23
C LEU A 217 -13.84 6.94 8.15
N HIS A 218 -12.51 6.87 8.06
CA HIS A 218 -11.63 8.04 8.01
C HIS A 218 -10.64 7.91 6.87
N VAL A 219 -10.11 9.04 6.38
CA VAL A 219 -8.99 9.07 5.44
C VAL A 219 -7.79 9.70 6.14
N ILE A 220 -6.76 8.91 6.42
CA ILE A 220 -5.48 9.38 6.93
C ILE A 220 -4.38 8.65 6.18
N PRO A 221 -3.54 9.36 5.39
CA PRO A 221 -2.51 8.72 4.59
C PRO A 221 -1.37 8.14 5.44
N ASN A 222 -0.49 7.39 4.81
CA ASN A 222 0.72 6.89 5.44
C ASN A 222 1.69 8.02 5.78
N ALA A 223 2.45 7.85 6.87
CA ALA A 223 3.43 8.82 7.34
C ALA A 223 4.79 8.64 6.65
N PHE A 224 5.38 9.74 6.19
CA PHE A 224 6.71 9.75 5.57
C PHE A 224 7.65 10.70 6.31
N PRO A 225 8.86 10.24 6.72
CA PRO A 225 9.82 11.03 7.49
C PRO A 225 10.68 11.88 6.54
N PHE A 226 10.13 12.95 6.01
CA PHE A 226 10.89 13.89 5.18
C PHE A 226 11.85 14.72 6.02
N PRO A 227 13.03 15.11 5.49
CA PRO A 227 13.90 16.09 6.14
C PRO A 227 13.21 17.47 6.20
N GLU A 228 13.49 18.24 7.24
CA GLU A 228 12.88 19.58 7.40
C GLU A 228 13.28 20.51 6.24
N ASN A 229 14.56 20.44 5.85
CA ASN A 229 15.09 21.21 4.72
C ASN A 229 15.37 20.28 3.54
N PRO A 230 14.59 20.37 2.44
CA PRO A 230 14.88 19.62 1.23
C PRO A 230 16.16 20.15 0.58
N THR A 231 16.86 19.26 -0.13
CA THR A 231 17.98 19.68 -0.99
C THR A 231 17.41 20.46 -2.18
N PRO A 232 17.80 21.73 -2.37
CA PRO A 232 17.34 22.48 -3.55
C PRO A 232 17.78 21.77 -4.84
N ARG A 233 16.90 21.68 -5.82
CA ARG A 233 17.22 21.16 -7.15
C ARG A 233 17.27 22.31 -8.14
N GLN A 234 18.21 22.21 -9.09
CA GLN A 234 18.28 23.18 -10.19
C GLN A 234 17.16 22.92 -11.20
N PRO A 235 16.52 23.96 -11.72
CA PRO A 235 15.56 23.80 -12.81
C PRO A 235 16.23 23.17 -14.05
N HIS A 236 15.48 22.34 -14.75
CA HIS A 236 15.94 21.73 -16.01
C HIS A 236 15.90 22.74 -17.16
N LYS A 237 16.81 22.51 -18.12
CA LYS A 237 16.90 23.28 -19.35
C LYS A 237 16.61 22.39 -20.56
N SER A 238 16.13 23.01 -21.62
CA SER A 238 15.95 22.28 -22.89
C SER A 238 17.29 21.69 -23.35
N GLY A 239 17.26 20.43 -23.72
CA GLY A 239 18.44 19.69 -24.14
C GLY A 239 19.20 18.93 -23.02
N ASP A 240 18.80 19.07 -21.76
CA ASP A 240 19.39 18.30 -20.66
C ASP A 240 19.15 16.79 -20.82
N ASN A 241 20.04 15.98 -20.22
CA ASN A 241 19.83 14.55 -20.06
C ASN A 241 18.95 14.29 -18.82
N TYR A 242 18.09 13.25 -18.90
CA TYR A 242 17.18 12.92 -17.81
C TYR A 242 17.35 11.50 -17.33
N THR A 243 17.27 11.31 -16.03
CA THR A 243 17.28 9.99 -15.38
C THR A 243 15.84 9.62 -14.98
N LEU A 244 15.32 8.57 -15.62
CA LEU A 244 14.07 7.94 -15.25
C LEU A 244 14.32 6.95 -14.11
N LEU A 245 13.49 6.93 -13.09
CA LEU A 245 13.53 5.96 -12.00
C LEU A 245 12.33 5.02 -12.08
N PHE A 246 12.55 3.75 -11.76
CA PHE A 246 11.50 2.77 -11.51
C PHE A 246 11.87 1.93 -10.29
N GLY A 247 11.06 1.99 -9.23
CA GLY A 247 11.38 1.35 -7.96
C GLY A 247 10.21 0.59 -7.35
N ALA A 248 10.49 -0.61 -6.82
CA ALA A 248 9.53 -1.40 -6.06
C ALA A 248 10.26 -2.34 -5.08
N ALA A 249 9.54 -2.85 -4.07
CA ALA A 249 10.09 -3.90 -3.21
C ALA A 249 10.45 -5.16 -4.02
N ARG A 250 9.64 -5.48 -5.06
CA ARG A 250 9.91 -6.51 -6.07
C ARG A 250 9.45 -5.99 -7.43
N LEU A 251 10.41 -5.77 -8.35
CA LEU A 251 10.18 -5.17 -9.67
C LEU A 251 9.36 -6.06 -10.60
N ASP A 252 9.63 -7.37 -10.57
CA ASP A 252 8.96 -8.40 -11.36
C ASP A 252 7.66 -8.93 -10.72
N ASP A 253 7.12 -8.22 -9.73
CA ASP A 253 5.77 -8.48 -9.26
C ASP A 253 4.77 -8.11 -10.36
N PRO A 254 3.89 -9.03 -10.79
CA PRO A 254 2.97 -8.79 -11.90
C PRO A 254 2.14 -7.51 -11.79
N ILE A 255 1.82 -7.09 -10.56
CA ILE A 255 1.06 -5.87 -10.31
C ILE A 255 1.83 -4.60 -10.67
N LYS A 256 3.18 -4.66 -10.72
CA LYS A 256 4.04 -3.50 -11.02
C LYS A 256 4.10 -3.14 -12.49
N GLY A 257 3.62 -4.02 -13.37
CA GLY A 257 3.48 -3.73 -14.80
C GLY A 257 4.82 -3.55 -15.53
N LEU A 258 5.90 -4.25 -15.11
CA LEU A 258 7.22 -4.17 -15.75
C LEU A 258 7.18 -4.36 -17.27
N PRO A 259 6.37 -5.27 -17.87
CA PRO A 259 6.25 -5.35 -19.33
C PRO A 259 5.75 -4.07 -20.00
N ILE A 260 4.88 -3.29 -19.33
CA ILE A 260 4.42 -1.99 -19.84
C ILE A 260 5.56 -0.98 -19.83
N LEU A 261 6.39 -0.97 -18.76
CA LEU A 261 7.56 -0.11 -18.69
C LEU A 261 8.55 -0.40 -19.83
N ILE A 262 8.84 -1.67 -20.09
CA ILE A 262 9.72 -2.07 -21.19
C ILE A 262 9.12 -1.61 -22.53
N ALA A 263 7.83 -1.84 -22.76
CA ALA A 263 7.14 -1.36 -23.96
C ALA A 263 7.21 0.17 -24.11
N ALA A 264 7.10 0.91 -23.00
CA ALA A 264 7.25 2.37 -23.02
C ALA A 264 8.64 2.83 -23.48
N THR A 265 9.71 2.12 -23.09
CA THR A 265 11.06 2.46 -23.54
C THR A 265 11.28 2.18 -25.02
N HIS A 266 10.64 1.17 -25.59
CA HIS A 266 10.63 0.95 -27.04
C HIS A 266 9.86 2.02 -27.78
N ALA A 267 8.65 2.37 -27.31
CA ALA A 267 7.83 3.41 -27.89
C ALA A 267 8.54 4.78 -27.85
N LEU A 268 9.27 5.09 -26.77
CA LEU A 268 10.11 6.31 -26.72
C LEU A 268 11.15 6.33 -27.84
N LYS A 269 11.84 5.21 -28.06
CA LYS A 269 12.86 5.11 -29.11
C LYS A 269 12.29 5.25 -30.51
N GLU A 270 11.07 4.73 -30.73
CA GLU A 270 10.37 4.77 -32.01
C GLU A 270 9.74 6.15 -32.29
N ASN A 271 9.02 6.72 -31.32
CA ASN A 271 8.22 7.90 -31.50
C ASN A 271 8.94 9.21 -31.14
N HIS A 272 9.93 9.14 -30.23
CA HIS A 272 10.68 10.30 -29.72
C HIS A 272 12.19 10.02 -29.70
N PRO A 273 12.84 9.69 -30.84
CA PRO A 273 14.24 9.23 -30.89
C PRO A 273 15.24 10.24 -30.29
N ASP A 274 15.04 11.54 -30.55
CA ASP A 274 15.90 12.61 -30.03
C ASP A 274 15.80 12.69 -28.49
N LEU A 275 14.60 12.56 -27.95
CA LEU A 275 14.41 12.49 -26.50
C LEU A 275 15.00 11.20 -25.94
N ALA A 276 14.72 10.05 -26.55
CA ALA A 276 15.22 8.74 -26.10
C ALA A 276 16.75 8.71 -25.98
N SER A 277 17.48 9.40 -26.85
CA SER A 277 18.94 9.51 -26.81
C SER A 277 19.47 10.25 -25.57
N ARG A 278 18.63 11.03 -24.89
CA ARG A 278 18.92 11.82 -23.69
C ARG A 278 18.37 11.17 -22.41
N LEU A 279 17.72 9.99 -22.51
CA LEU A 279 17.11 9.30 -21.40
C LEU A 279 17.95 8.10 -20.95
N LYS A 280 18.10 7.98 -19.63
CA LYS A 280 18.60 6.78 -18.96
C LYS A 280 17.57 6.32 -17.94
N ILE A 281 17.31 5.01 -17.88
CA ILE A 281 16.44 4.45 -16.83
C ILE A 281 17.25 3.71 -15.77
N LYS A 282 17.03 4.02 -14.50
CA LYS A 282 17.56 3.30 -13.35
C LYS A 282 16.43 2.57 -12.64
N THR A 283 16.59 1.26 -12.45
CA THR A 283 15.64 0.44 -11.69
C THR A 283 16.24 0.07 -10.34
N PHE A 284 15.42 0.05 -9.27
CA PHE A 284 15.86 -0.35 -7.94
C PHE A 284 14.80 -1.18 -7.21
N GLY A 285 15.27 -2.21 -6.52
CA GLY A 285 14.43 -3.18 -5.82
C GLY A 285 14.88 -4.60 -6.04
N ASN A 286 14.17 -5.55 -5.45
CA ASN A 286 14.48 -6.96 -5.65
C ASN A 286 13.89 -7.49 -6.96
N VAL A 287 14.53 -8.50 -7.54
CA VAL A 287 14.07 -9.20 -8.75
C VAL A 287 14.19 -10.70 -8.50
N LYS A 288 13.11 -11.44 -8.71
CA LYS A 288 13.12 -12.91 -8.60
C LYS A 288 13.67 -13.56 -9.86
N PHE A 289 13.38 -12.97 -11.03
CA PHE A 289 13.77 -13.44 -12.35
C PHE A 289 14.58 -12.35 -13.05
N PRO A 290 15.94 -12.36 -12.94
CA PRO A 290 16.81 -11.30 -13.50
C PRO A 290 16.60 -11.06 -14.99
N GLU A 291 16.24 -12.09 -15.75
CA GLU A 291 15.92 -12.01 -17.17
C GLU A 291 14.73 -11.08 -17.48
N SER A 292 13.86 -10.83 -16.52
CA SER A 292 12.74 -9.88 -16.67
C SER A 292 13.18 -8.42 -16.84
N LEU A 293 14.43 -8.10 -16.49
CA LEU A 293 15.04 -6.77 -16.71
C LEU A 293 15.75 -6.65 -18.06
N SER A 294 15.64 -7.64 -18.94
CA SER A 294 16.17 -7.55 -20.29
C SER A 294 15.21 -6.82 -21.23
N GLY A 295 15.74 -6.28 -22.32
CA GLY A 295 14.91 -5.77 -23.43
C GLY A 295 14.43 -4.31 -23.28
N PHE A 296 15.06 -3.47 -22.44
CA PHE A 296 14.80 -2.04 -22.47
C PHE A 296 15.26 -1.40 -23.78
N GLY A 297 14.44 -0.49 -24.33
CA GLY A 297 14.74 0.22 -25.59
C GLY A 297 15.73 1.37 -25.45
N ILE A 298 16.00 1.84 -24.22
CA ILE A 298 16.93 2.91 -23.87
C ILE A 298 17.98 2.41 -22.87
N ASP A 299 19.01 3.23 -22.56
CA ASP A 299 20.07 2.88 -21.60
C ASP A 299 19.46 2.54 -20.23
N HIS A 300 19.81 1.36 -19.68
CA HIS A 300 19.25 0.82 -18.45
C HIS A 300 20.34 0.39 -17.46
N GLU A 301 20.14 0.77 -16.20
CA GLU A 301 20.97 0.37 -15.06
C GLU A 301 20.11 -0.18 -13.93
N HIS A 302 20.43 -1.37 -13.42
CA HIS A 302 19.77 -1.93 -12.23
C HIS A 302 20.63 -1.72 -10.99
N LEU A 303 20.12 -0.94 -10.02
CA LEU A 303 20.83 -0.58 -8.79
C LEU A 303 20.70 -1.64 -7.67
N GLY A 304 19.89 -2.70 -7.89
CA GLY A 304 19.58 -3.69 -6.86
C GLY A 304 18.70 -3.14 -5.73
N MET A 305 18.71 -3.83 -4.60
CA MET A 305 17.93 -3.44 -3.42
C MET A 305 18.60 -2.29 -2.67
N ILE A 306 17.97 -1.14 -2.64
CA ILE A 306 18.43 0.02 -1.88
C ILE A 306 18.02 -0.14 -0.41
N ARG A 307 18.98 -0.07 0.50
CA ARG A 307 18.76 -0.21 1.95
C ARG A 307 19.10 1.06 2.69
N GLY A 308 18.24 1.44 3.63
CA GLY A 308 18.41 2.64 4.46
C GLY A 308 17.82 3.89 3.81
N SER A 309 17.31 4.77 4.67
CA SER A 309 16.59 5.99 4.26
C SER A 309 17.47 6.96 3.50
N GLU A 310 18.75 7.08 3.88
CA GLU A 310 19.69 8.00 3.22
C GLU A 310 20.06 7.54 1.81
N ALA A 311 20.31 6.23 1.61
CA ALA A 311 20.58 5.69 0.28
C ALA A 311 19.37 5.82 -0.65
N LEU A 312 18.17 5.57 -0.11
CA LEU A 312 16.92 5.72 -0.85
C LEU A 312 16.68 7.20 -1.22
N ARG A 313 16.92 8.13 -0.30
CA ARG A 313 16.87 9.57 -0.57
C ARG A 313 17.79 9.96 -1.72
N LYS A 314 19.07 9.57 -1.66
CA LYS A 314 20.05 9.85 -2.74
C LYS A 314 19.62 9.25 -4.07
N THR A 315 18.99 8.08 -4.06
CA THR A 315 18.46 7.47 -5.28
C THR A 315 17.37 8.36 -5.90
N TYR A 316 16.39 8.82 -5.12
CA TYR A 316 15.37 9.75 -5.63
C TYR A 316 15.98 11.08 -6.08
N GLU A 317 16.90 11.65 -5.31
CA GLU A 317 17.60 12.91 -5.66
C GLU A 317 18.45 12.78 -6.93
N SER A 318 18.84 11.57 -7.34
CA SER A 318 19.57 11.32 -8.58
C SER A 318 18.69 11.12 -9.82
N GLY A 319 17.37 11.09 -9.65
CA GLY A 319 16.40 10.91 -10.73
C GLY A 319 15.56 12.15 -10.96
N ASP A 320 15.09 12.33 -12.18
CA ASP A 320 14.28 13.48 -12.59
C ASP A 320 12.81 13.12 -12.70
N ILE A 321 12.51 11.91 -13.17
CA ILE A 321 11.16 11.40 -13.36
C ILE A 321 11.06 10.02 -12.73
N LEU A 322 10.05 9.78 -11.86
CA LEU A 322 9.72 8.44 -11.38
C LEU A 322 8.55 7.87 -12.17
N LEU A 323 8.73 6.69 -12.72
CA LEU A 323 7.71 5.95 -13.43
C LEU A 323 7.02 4.94 -12.52
N SER A 324 5.70 4.85 -12.58
CA SER A 324 4.91 3.82 -11.91
C SER A 324 3.90 3.22 -12.88
N THR A 325 4.25 2.08 -13.45
CA THR A 325 3.38 1.29 -14.32
C THR A 325 2.48 0.33 -13.55
N SER A 326 2.39 0.51 -12.22
CA SER A 326 1.58 -0.35 -11.35
C SER A 326 0.12 -0.33 -11.77
N LEU A 327 -0.44 -1.53 -11.96
CA LEU A 327 -1.84 -1.72 -12.33
C LEU A 327 -2.80 -1.27 -11.23
N TYR A 328 -2.30 -1.26 -9.98
CA TYR A 328 -3.09 -1.00 -8.81
C TYR A 328 -2.21 -0.73 -7.58
N GLU A 329 -2.56 0.28 -6.80
CA GLU A 329 -1.89 0.62 -5.53
C GLU A 329 -2.90 1.24 -4.56
N THR A 330 -2.78 0.95 -3.27
CA THR A 330 -3.61 1.61 -2.24
C THR A 330 -3.12 3.03 -1.93
N LEU A 331 -1.82 3.17 -1.72
CA LEU A 331 -1.10 4.45 -1.63
C LEU A 331 0.39 4.20 -1.88
N PRO A 332 0.89 4.37 -3.12
CA PRO A 332 2.26 4.04 -3.46
C PRO A 332 3.27 5.01 -2.83
N GLY A 333 4.02 4.52 -1.84
CA GLY A 333 5.03 5.33 -1.15
C GLY A 333 6.12 5.87 -2.06
N THR A 334 6.45 5.15 -3.11
CA THR A 334 7.45 5.58 -4.11
C THR A 334 7.08 6.90 -4.78
N LEU A 335 5.79 7.12 -5.10
CA LEU A 335 5.33 8.38 -5.69
C LEU A 335 5.40 9.53 -4.68
N VAL A 336 5.03 9.28 -3.43
CA VAL A 336 5.11 10.27 -2.35
C VAL A 336 6.56 10.68 -2.09
N GLU A 337 7.46 9.70 -1.99
CA GLU A 337 8.90 9.93 -1.78
C GLU A 337 9.51 10.64 -3.00
N ALA A 338 9.16 10.25 -4.22
CA ALA A 338 9.63 10.91 -5.44
C ALA A 338 9.30 12.42 -5.45
N GLN A 339 8.04 12.78 -5.22
CA GLN A 339 7.63 14.17 -5.14
C GLN A 339 8.40 14.95 -4.06
N ALA A 340 8.54 14.35 -2.87
CA ALA A 340 9.21 15.01 -1.75
C ALA A 340 10.69 15.30 -2.02
N TYR A 341 11.32 14.47 -2.86
CA TYR A 341 12.73 14.61 -3.24
C TYR A 341 12.95 15.22 -4.64
N GLY A 342 11.91 15.82 -5.21
CA GLY A 342 11.99 16.57 -6.46
C GLY A 342 12.05 15.71 -7.73
N CYS A 343 11.61 14.45 -7.67
CA CYS A 343 11.51 13.56 -8.82
C CYS A 343 10.04 13.53 -9.31
N LEU A 344 9.78 13.98 -10.54
CA LEU A 344 8.42 14.13 -11.07
C LEU A 344 7.76 12.77 -11.31
N PRO A 345 6.62 12.44 -10.68
CA PRO A 345 5.99 11.15 -10.89
C PRO A 345 5.15 11.11 -12.17
N VAL A 346 5.26 9.99 -12.89
CA VAL A 346 4.40 9.61 -14.01
C VAL A 346 3.76 8.26 -13.69
N ALA A 347 2.45 8.20 -13.62
CA ALA A 347 1.73 7.00 -13.18
C ALA A 347 0.38 6.84 -13.89
N PHE A 348 -0.16 5.62 -13.87
CA PHE A 348 -1.57 5.42 -14.21
C PHE A 348 -2.49 6.09 -13.19
N SER A 349 -3.65 6.58 -13.64
CA SER A 349 -4.76 7.02 -12.79
C SER A 349 -5.54 5.80 -12.27
N SER A 350 -4.92 5.00 -11.38
CA SER A 350 -5.47 3.75 -10.86
C SER A 350 -5.18 3.59 -9.36
N GLY A 351 -6.22 3.40 -8.57
CA GLY A 351 -6.06 3.31 -7.12
C GLY A 351 -5.65 4.64 -6.47
N GLY A 352 -4.83 4.57 -5.45
CA GLY A 352 -4.37 5.73 -4.67
C GLY A 352 -3.32 6.61 -5.35
N GLN A 353 -2.92 6.35 -6.60
CA GLN A 353 -2.00 7.21 -7.35
C GLN A 353 -2.60 8.61 -7.55
N SER A 354 -3.91 8.68 -7.82
CA SER A 354 -4.64 9.94 -7.99
C SER A 354 -4.78 10.76 -6.70
N ASP A 355 -4.54 10.16 -5.55
CA ASP A 355 -4.50 10.88 -4.26
C ASP A 355 -3.17 11.61 -4.04
N ILE A 356 -2.12 11.25 -4.80
CA ILE A 356 -0.78 11.81 -4.67
C ILE A 356 -0.50 12.83 -5.76
N ILE A 357 -0.89 12.51 -7.00
CA ILE A 357 -0.56 13.31 -8.19
C ILE A 357 -1.73 14.21 -8.58
N ILE A 358 -1.49 15.50 -8.62
CA ILE A 358 -2.37 16.48 -9.27
C ILE A 358 -1.87 16.62 -10.72
N ASN A 359 -2.63 16.05 -11.67
CA ASN A 359 -2.21 15.95 -13.07
C ASN A 359 -1.82 17.31 -13.66
N GLY A 360 -0.63 17.37 -14.28
CA GLY A 360 -0.07 18.60 -14.87
C GLY A 360 0.45 19.61 -13.85
N ARG A 361 0.35 19.36 -12.53
CA ARG A 361 0.81 20.28 -11.48
C ARG A 361 1.86 19.67 -10.55
N THR A 362 1.73 18.41 -10.19
CA THR A 362 2.67 17.70 -9.31
C THR A 362 3.11 16.36 -9.89
N GLY A 363 2.85 16.13 -11.18
CA GLY A 363 3.18 14.93 -11.93
C GLY A 363 2.20 14.71 -13.07
N ILE A 364 2.34 13.60 -13.77
CA ILE A 364 1.48 13.21 -14.90
C ILE A 364 0.69 11.95 -14.53
N LEU A 365 -0.64 12.01 -14.70
CA LEU A 365 -1.53 10.87 -14.61
C LEU A 365 -1.97 10.44 -16.01
N ILE A 366 -1.80 9.15 -16.29
CA ILE A 366 -2.21 8.51 -17.53
C ILE A 366 -3.58 7.87 -17.29
N PRO A 367 -4.62 8.17 -18.10
CA PRO A 367 -5.90 7.49 -18.01
C PRO A 367 -5.73 5.96 -18.12
N PHE A 368 -6.35 5.24 -17.22
CA PHE A 368 -6.23 3.79 -17.20
C PHE A 368 -7.10 3.17 -18.30
N ARG A 369 -6.53 2.36 -19.20
CA ARG A 369 -7.26 1.70 -20.28
C ARG A 369 -8.26 0.70 -19.73
N GLU A 370 -9.45 0.60 -20.34
CA GLU A 370 -10.56 -0.24 -19.85
C GLU A 370 -10.18 -1.71 -19.73
N ASN A 371 -9.43 -2.25 -20.68
CA ASN A 371 -8.96 -3.65 -20.70
C ASN A 371 -7.89 -3.97 -19.63
N LEU A 372 -7.27 -2.95 -19.02
CA LEU A 372 -6.36 -3.08 -17.89
C LEU A 372 -7.05 -2.80 -16.54
N ARG A 373 -8.23 -2.17 -16.56
CA ARG A 373 -8.91 -1.73 -15.34
C ARG A 373 -9.19 -2.87 -14.38
N GLY A 374 -8.83 -2.67 -13.12
CA GLY A 374 -9.03 -3.63 -12.04
C GLY A 374 -8.23 -4.92 -12.16
N ARG A 375 -7.25 -5.01 -13.06
CA ARG A 375 -6.35 -6.16 -13.12
C ARG A 375 -5.30 -6.07 -12.02
N VAL A 376 -4.91 -7.23 -11.52
CA VAL A 376 -3.82 -7.40 -10.54
C VAL A 376 -2.59 -8.07 -11.17
N ASN A 377 -2.68 -8.44 -12.44
CA ASN A 377 -1.60 -8.96 -13.28
C ASN A 377 -1.93 -8.75 -14.76
N LEU A 378 -0.99 -9.05 -15.63
CA LEU A 378 -1.13 -8.96 -17.09
C LEU A 378 -1.47 -10.30 -17.77
N GLU A 379 -1.85 -11.33 -17.00
CA GLU A 379 -2.27 -12.61 -17.57
C GLU A 379 -3.49 -12.44 -18.48
N GLY A 380 -3.42 -12.96 -19.70
CA GLY A 380 -4.48 -12.84 -20.70
C GLY A 380 -4.68 -11.43 -21.27
N VAL A 381 -3.75 -10.50 -21.01
CA VAL A 381 -3.68 -9.21 -21.71
C VAL A 381 -2.94 -9.43 -23.04
N GLY A 382 -3.52 -8.94 -24.13
CA GLY A 382 -2.90 -9.03 -25.46
C GLY A 382 -1.60 -8.21 -25.53
N VAL A 383 -0.66 -8.67 -26.34
CA VAL A 383 0.61 -7.96 -26.59
C VAL A 383 0.35 -6.54 -27.08
N ASP A 384 -0.63 -6.35 -27.96
CA ASP A 384 -1.02 -5.03 -28.48
C ASP A 384 -1.53 -4.10 -27.39
N ASP A 385 -2.23 -4.60 -26.37
CA ASP A 385 -2.71 -3.79 -25.27
C ASP A 385 -1.57 -3.34 -24.35
N ILE A 386 -0.58 -4.21 -24.13
CA ILE A 386 0.65 -3.87 -23.40
C ILE A 386 1.45 -2.82 -24.20
N ARG A 387 1.59 -2.99 -25.52
CA ARG A 387 2.26 -2.04 -26.41
C ARG A 387 1.58 -0.67 -26.36
N LYS A 388 0.27 -0.61 -26.52
CA LYS A 388 -0.51 0.65 -26.46
C LYS A 388 -0.40 1.34 -25.10
N ALA A 389 -0.38 0.57 -24.00
CA ALA A 389 -0.14 1.12 -22.67
C ALA A 389 1.28 1.68 -22.54
N GLY A 390 2.26 1.05 -23.17
CA GLY A 390 3.63 1.54 -23.29
C GLY A 390 3.71 2.85 -24.10
N GLU A 391 2.98 2.96 -25.20
CA GLU A 391 2.87 4.20 -26.00
C GLU A 391 2.29 5.35 -25.17
N ASP A 392 1.23 5.10 -24.37
CA ASP A 392 0.68 6.11 -23.46
C ASP A 392 1.73 6.60 -22.44
N PHE A 393 2.56 5.68 -21.91
CA PHE A 393 3.66 6.06 -21.04
C PHE A 393 4.76 6.83 -21.74
N ALA A 394 5.10 6.51 -22.99
CA ALA A 394 6.09 7.23 -23.78
C ALA A 394 5.66 8.70 -23.97
N GLU A 395 4.41 8.91 -24.37
CA GLU A 395 3.83 10.25 -24.50
C GLU A 395 3.80 11.01 -23.16
N ALA A 396 3.49 10.33 -22.07
CA ALA A 396 3.48 10.92 -20.74
C ALA A 396 4.89 11.31 -20.26
N ILE A 397 5.91 10.52 -20.59
CA ILE A 397 7.31 10.83 -20.29
C ILE A 397 7.75 12.06 -21.09
N ALA A 398 7.41 12.16 -22.37
CA ALA A 398 7.70 13.33 -23.19
C ALA A 398 7.02 14.59 -22.61
N LYS A 399 5.77 14.50 -22.18
CA LYS A 399 5.05 15.58 -21.48
C LYS A 399 5.71 15.95 -20.16
N ALA A 400 6.20 14.96 -19.40
CA ALA A 400 6.87 15.19 -18.11
C ALA A 400 8.20 15.94 -18.30
N VAL A 401 8.98 15.59 -19.32
CA VAL A 401 10.20 16.33 -19.69
C VAL A 401 9.88 17.77 -20.08
N HIS A 402 8.90 17.96 -20.96
CA HIS A 402 8.45 19.31 -21.34
C HIS A 402 7.99 20.13 -20.14
N LEU A 403 7.29 19.51 -19.19
CA LEU A 403 6.82 20.19 -17.98
C LEU A 403 7.98 20.60 -17.07
N LEU A 404 9.01 19.78 -16.94
CA LEU A 404 10.23 20.11 -16.19
C LEU A 404 11.03 21.24 -16.84
N GLU A 405 11.02 21.35 -18.17
CA GLU A 405 11.69 22.41 -18.94
C GLU A 405 10.90 23.74 -18.91
N ALA A 406 9.57 23.67 -18.90
CA ALA A 406 8.70 24.84 -19.04
C ALA A 406 8.33 25.50 -17.69
N ASP A 407 8.34 24.76 -16.60
CA ASP A 407 7.85 25.19 -15.28
C ASP A 407 8.94 25.05 -14.22
N SER A 408 9.67 26.13 -13.98
CA SER A 408 10.77 26.18 -12.98
C SER A 408 10.33 25.87 -11.55
N ASP A 409 9.05 26.11 -11.23
CA ASP A 409 8.53 26.00 -9.86
C ASP A 409 7.89 24.64 -9.58
N ILE A 410 7.83 23.75 -10.58
CA ILE A 410 7.14 22.46 -10.44
C ILE A 410 7.77 21.58 -9.36
N ILE A 411 9.10 21.60 -9.25
CA ILE A 411 9.86 20.80 -8.28
C ILE A 411 9.51 21.23 -6.86
N ASP A 412 9.49 22.52 -6.59
CA ASP A 412 9.13 23.06 -5.27
C ASP A 412 7.67 22.78 -4.95
N ARG A 413 6.78 23.02 -5.93
CA ARG A 413 5.35 22.78 -5.76
C ARG A 413 5.00 21.34 -5.43
N MET A 414 5.60 20.36 -6.10
CA MET A 414 5.36 18.95 -5.81
C MET A 414 5.98 18.52 -4.46
N SER A 415 7.16 19.04 -4.11
CA SER A 415 7.81 18.77 -2.82
C SER A 415 6.99 19.33 -1.65
N ILE A 416 6.48 20.56 -1.78
CA ILE A 416 5.58 21.17 -0.80
C ILE A 416 4.30 20.33 -0.66
N SER A 417 3.67 19.97 -1.79
CA SER A 417 2.45 19.14 -1.78
C SER A 417 2.66 17.80 -1.05
N ALA A 418 3.77 17.11 -1.31
CA ALA A 418 4.08 15.85 -0.63
C ALA A 418 4.27 16.05 0.88
N ARG A 419 4.95 17.10 1.30
CA ARG A 419 5.21 17.40 2.73
C ARG A 419 3.95 17.76 3.47
N ASP A 420 3.13 18.63 2.88
CA ASP A 420 1.89 19.11 3.50
C ASP A 420 0.86 18.00 3.69
N ASN A 421 0.83 17.02 2.78
CA ASN A 421 -0.15 15.94 2.82
C ASN A 421 0.33 14.65 3.50
N PHE A 422 1.65 14.35 3.47
CA PHE A 422 2.16 13.03 3.85
C PHE A 422 3.27 13.07 4.90
N SER A 423 3.70 14.26 5.40
CA SER A 423 4.75 14.32 6.41
C SER A 423 4.34 13.62 7.71
N SER A 424 5.33 13.00 8.36
CA SER A 424 5.13 12.27 9.62
C SER A 424 4.42 13.10 10.67
N LYS A 425 4.75 14.39 10.79
CA LYS A 425 4.15 15.32 11.76
C LYS A 425 2.66 15.55 11.47
N MET A 426 2.32 15.83 10.20
CA MET A 426 0.94 16.08 9.79
C MET A 426 0.07 14.83 9.97
N VAL A 427 0.57 13.68 9.56
CA VAL A 427 -0.16 12.40 9.69
C VAL A 427 -0.35 12.03 11.16
N ALA A 428 0.71 12.15 11.99
CA ALA A 428 0.60 11.87 13.43
C ALA A 428 -0.46 12.75 14.10
N ARG A 429 -0.57 14.03 13.75
CA ARG A 429 -1.60 14.94 14.29
C ARG A 429 -3.01 14.48 13.92
N LYS A 430 -3.26 14.08 12.66
CA LYS A 430 -4.56 13.54 12.26
C LYS A 430 -4.93 12.29 13.09
N TYR A 431 -3.99 11.38 13.34
CA TYR A 431 -4.23 10.24 14.22
C TYR A 431 -4.50 10.64 15.66
N ILE A 432 -3.74 11.62 16.21
CA ILE A 432 -3.94 12.13 17.57
C ILE A 432 -5.32 12.75 17.71
N ASP A 433 -5.79 13.52 16.73
CA ASP A 433 -7.12 14.11 16.72
C ASP A 433 -8.22 13.03 16.73
N LEU A 434 -8.07 11.98 15.89
CA LEU A 434 -8.95 10.83 15.90
C LEU A 434 -8.94 10.12 17.26
N PHE A 435 -7.77 9.86 17.83
CA PHE A 435 -7.64 9.19 19.13
C PHE A 435 -8.28 10.02 20.25
N ASN A 436 -8.09 11.32 20.24
CA ASN A 436 -8.68 12.23 21.23
C ASN A 436 -10.20 12.28 21.11
N SER A 437 -10.77 12.25 19.91
CA SER A 437 -12.21 12.18 19.71
C SER A 437 -12.81 10.90 20.30
N MET A 438 -12.13 9.75 20.09
CA MET A 438 -12.56 8.46 20.65
C MET A 438 -12.46 8.40 22.18
N LEU A 439 -11.54 9.16 22.80
CA LEU A 439 -11.38 9.18 24.26
C LEU A 439 -12.37 10.11 24.95
N LYS A 440 -12.83 11.17 24.27
CA LYS A 440 -13.80 12.16 24.82
C LYS A 440 -15.24 11.63 24.82
N HIS A 441 -15.58 10.76 23.88
CA HIS A 441 -16.90 10.16 23.80
C HIS A 441 -16.79 8.68 24.18
N PRO A 442 -16.94 8.33 25.47
CA PRO A 442 -17.10 6.92 25.84
C PRO A 442 -18.41 6.45 25.22
N SER A 443 -18.31 5.52 24.26
CA SER A 443 -19.43 4.82 23.64
C SER A 443 -20.26 4.08 24.68
#